data_2a58362f61706c535f77c6ebc9b220aa
#
_entry.id   2a58362f61706c535f77c6ebc9b220aa
#
_cell.length_a   1.000
_cell.length_b   1.000
_cell.length_c   1.000
_cell.angle_alpha   90.00
_cell.angle_beta   90.00
_cell.angle_gamma   90.00
#
_symmetry.space_group_name_H-M   'P 1'
#
loop_
_entity.id
_entity.type
_entity.pdbx_description
1 polymer ?
#
loop_
_entity_poly.entity_id
_entity_poly.type
_entity_poly.pdbx_seq_one_letter_code
_entity_poly.pdbx_strand_id
1 'polypeptide(L)'
;MIPIYEADRLEDLPLFDRPPQAEEDVDAAVAAILADVRTRGDEALREYTRRFDGADLERFEVTAEELRAAWDCVDENFRETLRQAADNIRHFHEAQVHRDFCLTDRPGVVLGQRYTPVERVGICVPGSPVAFPSTILMNVIPARIAGVKEIAVVTPPNQNGTISAEALAAVKIAGADRVFKIGGAQAVAALAYGTETVPQVDKIVGPGGVFVAAAKRKVFGQVDIDMIAGPSEILVVADGKSDPAWVAADLLSQAEHDAHAAAVLVTDSRPLAEAVQNEVERQLTDLPRRDIAQKSLEANGKILVTKDLAAAVEAANRIAPEHLELCVDDPFALLPLVKNAGSVFLGRHTPEALGDYFAGPNHTLPTSGTARFSSPLSVDDFVKKTQFIYYTREALADAAPRIADFAEREGLHGHARSALSRTEEKGE
;
A
#
# COMPACT_ATOMS: atom_id res chain seq x y z
N MET A 1 -5.90 -30.31 -1.11
CA MET A 1 -5.63 -30.30 -2.58
C MET A 1 -6.31 -29.09 -3.18
N ILE A 2 -5.58 -28.22 -3.89
CA ILE A 2 -6.14 -27.04 -4.58
C ILE A 2 -7.06 -27.53 -5.71
N PRO A 3 -8.31 -27.03 -5.83
CA PRO A 3 -9.22 -27.48 -6.88
C PRO A 3 -8.81 -26.92 -8.26
N ILE A 4 -9.00 -27.74 -9.31
CA ILE A 4 -8.76 -27.37 -10.70
C ILE A 4 -10.12 -27.18 -11.40
N TYR A 5 -10.30 -26.03 -12.04
CA TYR A 5 -11.52 -25.64 -12.76
C TYR A 5 -11.21 -25.39 -14.24
N GLU A 6 -12.15 -25.77 -15.12
CA GLU A 6 -12.12 -25.31 -16.50
C GLU A 6 -12.73 -23.91 -16.58
N ALA A 7 -12.00 -22.98 -17.19
CA ALA A 7 -12.33 -21.58 -17.16
C ALA A 7 -13.37 -21.10 -18.21
N ASP A 8 -14.13 -22.03 -18.82
CA ASP A 8 -15.21 -21.66 -19.75
C ASP A 8 -16.34 -20.85 -19.08
N ARG A 9 -16.37 -20.80 -17.74
CA ARG A 9 -17.39 -20.15 -16.92
C ARG A 9 -16.79 -19.42 -15.73
N LEU A 10 -15.89 -18.45 -15.98
CA LEU A 10 -15.35 -17.60 -14.93
C LEU A 10 -16.43 -16.87 -14.10
N GLU A 11 -17.63 -16.70 -14.67
CA GLU A 11 -18.76 -16.02 -14.02
C GLU A 11 -19.39 -16.87 -12.90
N ASP A 12 -19.26 -18.18 -12.99
CA ASP A 12 -19.84 -19.13 -12.02
C ASP A 12 -18.89 -19.48 -10.86
N LEU A 13 -17.64 -19.00 -10.91
CA LEU A 13 -16.65 -19.28 -9.87
C LEU A 13 -16.75 -18.26 -8.73
N PRO A 14 -16.77 -18.69 -7.46
CA PRO A 14 -16.77 -17.77 -6.31
C PRO A 14 -15.38 -17.12 -6.11
N LEU A 15 -14.78 -16.65 -7.22
CA LEU A 15 -13.45 -16.02 -7.22
C LEU A 15 -13.45 -14.66 -6.52
N PHE A 16 -14.65 -14.08 -6.37
CA PHE A 16 -14.81 -12.67 -5.99
C PHE A 16 -15.72 -12.48 -4.77
N ASP A 17 -16.39 -13.54 -4.31
CA ASP A 17 -17.22 -13.49 -3.11
C ASP A 17 -16.32 -13.51 -1.88
N ARG A 18 -15.90 -12.32 -1.47
CA ARG A 18 -15.35 -12.11 -0.14
C ARG A 18 -16.51 -11.71 0.77
N PRO A 19 -16.92 -12.59 1.68
CA PRO A 19 -18.03 -12.27 2.56
C PRO A 19 -17.65 -11.04 3.42
N PRO A 20 -18.54 -10.04 3.54
CA PRO A 20 -18.36 -8.90 4.45
C PRO A 20 -18.45 -9.30 5.94
N GLN A 21 -18.39 -10.57 6.24
CA GLN A 21 -18.62 -11.14 7.54
C GLN A 21 -17.40 -11.01 8.45
N ALA A 22 -17.54 -10.48 9.56
CA ALA A 22 -16.70 -10.07 10.68
C ALA A 22 -16.47 -8.55 10.73
N GLU A 23 -17.01 -7.77 9.79
CA GLU A 23 -16.77 -6.33 9.77
C GLU A 23 -17.55 -5.60 10.88
N GLU A 24 -18.76 -6.02 11.25
CA GLU A 24 -19.59 -5.30 12.25
C GLU A 24 -18.98 -5.32 13.65
N ASP A 25 -18.52 -6.49 14.12
CA ASP A 25 -17.89 -6.62 15.43
C ASP A 25 -16.53 -5.91 15.50
N VAL A 26 -15.73 -6.03 14.42
CA VAL A 26 -14.46 -5.32 14.27
C VAL A 26 -14.70 -3.82 14.22
N ASP A 27 -15.68 -3.38 13.47
CA ASP A 27 -16.02 -1.96 13.31
C ASP A 27 -16.48 -1.31 14.60
N ALA A 28 -17.28 -2.00 15.42
CA ALA A 28 -17.69 -1.53 16.72
C ALA A 28 -16.51 -1.44 17.71
N ALA A 29 -15.68 -2.48 17.75
CA ALA A 29 -14.49 -2.50 18.61
C ALA A 29 -13.50 -1.38 18.22
N VAL A 30 -13.24 -1.20 16.92
CA VAL A 30 -12.37 -0.14 16.40
C VAL A 30 -12.92 1.24 16.72
N ALA A 31 -14.22 1.47 16.53
CA ALA A 31 -14.84 2.75 16.87
C ALA A 31 -14.66 3.11 18.35
N ALA A 32 -14.79 2.12 19.23
CA ALA A 32 -14.56 2.31 20.67
C ALA A 32 -13.08 2.66 20.96
N ILE A 33 -12.12 1.96 20.35
CA ILE A 33 -10.69 2.25 20.50
C ILE A 33 -10.36 3.66 20.01
N LEU A 34 -10.85 4.05 18.84
CA LEU A 34 -10.61 5.38 18.26
C LEU A 34 -11.14 6.49 19.18
N ALA A 35 -12.37 6.33 19.70
CA ALA A 35 -12.98 7.29 20.63
C ALA A 35 -12.21 7.40 21.94
N ASP A 36 -11.73 6.27 22.45
CA ASP A 36 -11.01 6.19 23.71
C ASP A 36 -9.62 6.85 23.60
N VAL A 37 -8.84 6.52 22.57
CA VAL A 37 -7.54 7.17 22.33
C VAL A 37 -7.70 8.68 22.12
N ARG A 38 -8.73 9.10 21.39
CA ARG A 38 -9.03 10.53 21.20
C ARG A 38 -9.30 11.26 22.52
N THR A 39 -9.84 10.58 23.52
CA THR A 39 -10.25 11.19 24.80
C THR A 39 -9.17 11.10 25.85
N ARG A 40 -8.48 9.93 25.95
CA ARG A 40 -7.51 9.65 27.02
C ARG A 40 -6.06 9.66 26.57
N GLY A 41 -5.78 9.86 25.28
CA GLY A 41 -4.42 9.97 24.74
C GLY A 41 -3.51 8.81 25.12
N ASP A 42 -2.34 9.13 25.65
CA ASP A 42 -1.31 8.15 26.03
C ASP A 42 -1.77 7.15 27.10
N GLU A 43 -2.74 7.50 27.95
CA GLU A 43 -3.28 6.55 28.93
C GLU A 43 -4.00 5.38 28.25
N ALA A 44 -4.82 5.67 27.25
CA ALA A 44 -5.47 4.63 26.44
C ALA A 44 -4.44 3.78 25.67
N LEU A 45 -3.41 4.40 25.13
CA LEU A 45 -2.32 3.67 24.44
C LEU A 45 -1.62 2.67 25.36
N ARG A 46 -1.32 3.04 26.61
CA ARG A 46 -0.71 2.12 27.59
C ARG A 46 -1.62 0.94 27.90
N GLU A 47 -2.90 1.20 28.10
CA GLU A 47 -3.87 0.15 28.37
C GLU A 47 -3.99 -0.84 27.23
N TYR A 48 -4.12 -0.35 25.97
CA TYR A 48 -4.24 -1.20 24.80
C TYR A 48 -2.95 -1.94 24.47
N THR A 49 -1.78 -1.31 24.61
CA THR A 49 -0.48 -1.97 24.40
C THR A 49 -0.29 -3.10 25.43
N ARG A 50 -0.64 -2.87 26.70
CA ARG A 50 -0.61 -3.94 27.73
C ARG A 50 -1.59 -5.06 27.39
N ARG A 51 -2.79 -4.72 26.93
CA ARG A 51 -3.85 -5.70 26.65
C ARG A 51 -3.57 -6.53 25.39
N PHE A 52 -3.10 -5.92 24.32
CA PHE A 52 -2.97 -6.57 23.01
C PHE A 52 -1.57 -7.10 22.74
N ASP A 53 -0.55 -6.37 23.17
CA ASP A 53 0.86 -6.70 22.90
C ASP A 53 1.54 -7.36 24.14
N GLY A 54 0.91 -7.32 25.31
CA GLY A 54 1.44 -7.86 26.56
C GLY A 54 2.60 -7.04 27.12
N ALA A 55 2.84 -5.84 26.61
CA ALA A 55 3.96 -4.99 27.01
C ALA A 55 3.49 -3.84 27.89
N ASP A 56 4.17 -3.65 29.05
CA ASP A 56 3.96 -2.51 29.94
C ASP A 56 5.06 -1.46 29.68
N LEU A 57 4.70 -0.36 29.03
CA LEU A 57 5.65 0.64 28.55
C LEU A 57 5.56 1.92 29.36
N GLU A 58 6.67 2.38 29.91
CA GLU A 58 6.79 3.73 30.45
C GLU A 58 6.91 4.78 29.32
N ARG A 59 7.56 4.41 28.22
CA ARG A 59 7.82 5.25 27.06
C ARG A 59 7.48 4.53 25.76
N PHE A 60 6.69 5.15 24.90
CA PHE A 60 6.35 4.62 23.59
C PHE A 60 7.46 4.84 22.56
N GLU A 61 8.10 6.00 22.57
CA GLU A 61 9.11 6.35 21.59
C GLU A 61 10.41 5.60 21.83
N VAL A 62 10.94 5.03 20.75
CA VAL A 62 12.26 4.36 20.74
C VAL A 62 13.35 5.39 20.95
N THR A 63 14.27 5.10 21.87
CA THR A 63 15.38 6.00 22.19
C THR A 63 16.55 5.85 21.22
N ALA A 64 17.44 6.84 21.20
CA ALA A 64 18.67 6.75 20.42
C ALA A 64 19.59 5.61 20.91
N GLU A 65 19.52 5.26 22.19
CA GLU A 65 20.23 4.12 22.78
C GLU A 65 19.69 2.80 22.26
N GLU A 66 18.36 2.63 22.23
CA GLU A 66 17.70 1.44 21.66
C GLU A 66 18.06 1.27 20.18
N LEU A 67 18.01 2.37 19.39
CA LEU A 67 18.42 2.35 17.98
C LEU A 67 19.89 1.95 17.78
N ARG A 68 20.80 2.43 18.64
CA ARG A 68 22.22 2.04 18.58
C ARG A 68 22.42 0.58 18.95
N ALA A 69 21.82 0.15 20.05
CA ALA A 69 21.92 -1.24 20.51
C ALA A 69 21.37 -2.22 19.45
N ALA A 70 20.23 -1.90 18.83
CA ALA A 70 19.66 -2.70 17.75
C ALA A 70 20.59 -2.76 16.53
N TRP A 71 21.15 -1.62 16.14
CA TRP A 71 22.13 -1.57 15.04
C TRP A 71 23.35 -2.45 15.29
N ASP A 72 23.87 -2.46 16.51
CA ASP A 72 25.05 -3.25 16.87
C ASP A 72 24.74 -4.76 16.95
N CYS A 73 23.49 -5.14 17.19
CA CYS A 73 23.04 -6.53 17.21
C CYS A 73 22.89 -7.16 15.81
N VAL A 74 22.65 -6.36 14.77
CA VAL A 74 22.48 -6.86 13.40
C VAL A 74 23.84 -7.10 12.76
N ASP A 75 24.04 -8.27 12.16
CA ASP A 75 25.28 -8.60 11.46
C ASP A 75 25.50 -7.73 10.20
N GLU A 76 26.77 -7.58 9.82
CA GLU A 76 27.13 -6.68 8.70
C GLU A 76 26.60 -7.16 7.35
N ASN A 77 26.48 -8.48 7.13
CA ASN A 77 25.95 -9.02 5.89
C ASN A 77 24.47 -8.63 5.70
N PHE A 78 23.68 -8.72 6.76
CA PHE A 78 22.27 -8.30 6.69
C PHE A 78 22.13 -6.78 6.57
N ARG A 79 23.00 -6.00 7.27
CA ARG A 79 23.04 -4.53 7.07
C ARG A 79 23.33 -4.15 5.63
N GLU A 80 24.28 -4.85 4.98
CA GLU A 80 24.60 -4.62 3.56
C GLU A 80 23.44 -5.00 2.64
N THR A 81 22.77 -6.12 2.91
CA THR A 81 21.56 -6.52 2.19
C THR A 81 20.47 -5.45 2.28
N LEU A 82 20.22 -4.90 3.48
CA LEU A 82 19.26 -3.81 3.66
C LEU A 82 19.66 -2.53 2.92
N ARG A 83 20.97 -2.18 2.87
CA ARG A 83 21.46 -1.00 2.12
C ARG A 83 21.21 -1.18 0.61
N GLN A 84 21.56 -2.34 0.07
CA GLN A 84 21.33 -2.64 -1.34
C GLN A 84 19.86 -2.61 -1.71
N ALA A 85 19.00 -3.21 -0.90
CA ALA A 85 17.54 -3.13 -1.08
C ALA A 85 17.05 -1.67 -1.03
N ALA A 86 17.52 -0.89 -0.05
CA ALA A 86 17.18 0.52 0.07
C ALA A 86 17.64 1.35 -1.14
N ASP A 87 18.80 1.06 -1.71
CA ASP A 87 19.31 1.74 -2.90
C ASP A 87 18.50 1.38 -4.15
N ASN A 88 18.08 0.13 -4.31
CA ASN A 88 17.19 -0.29 -5.38
C ASN A 88 15.82 0.41 -5.28
N ILE A 89 15.24 0.46 -4.08
CA ILE A 89 13.96 1.15 -3.81
C ILE A 89 14.11 2.65 -4.13
N ARG A 90 15.19 3.28 -3.70
CA ARG A 90 15.46 4.69 -3.97
C ARG A 90 15.57 4.94 -5.47
N HIS A 91 16.37 4.15 -6.17
CA HIS A 91 16.57 4.27 -7.60
C HIS A 91 15.25 4.21 -8.39
N PHE A 92 14.37 3.27 -8.05
CA PHE A 92 13.07 3.16 -8.69
C PHE A 92 12.16 4.36 -8.38
N HIS A 93 12.04 4.74 -7.11
CA HIS A 93 11.10 5.79 -6.70
C HIS A 93 11.56 7.21 -7.07
N GLU A 94 12.87 7.46 -7.23
CA GLU A 94 13.36 8.75 -7.75
C GLU A 94 12.85 9.06 -9.16
N ALA A 95 12.59 8.03 -9.97
CA ALA A 95 12.00 8.19 -11.30
C ALA A 95 10.51 8.64 -11.27
N GLN A 96 9.84 8.55 -10.11
CA GLN A 96 8.43 8.94 -9.95
C GLN A 96 8.26 10.42 -9.56
N VAL A 97 9.36 11.15 -9.33
CA VAL A 97 9.28 12.55 -8.88
C VAL A 97 8.73 13.46 -9.97
N HIS A 98 7.62 14.14 -9.66
CA HIS A 98 7.01 15.10 -10.56
C HIS A 98 7.67 16.49 -10.49
N ARG A 99 7.53 17.23 -11.58
CA ARG A 99 7.97 18.62 -11.68
C ARG A 99 6.78 19.56 -11.76
N ASP A 100 6.94 20.72 -11.14
CA ASP A 100 6.02 21.84 -11.32
C ASP A 100 5.95 22.23 -12.81
N PHE A 101 4.79 22.70 -13.25
CA PHE A 101 4.66 23.26 -14.59
C PHE A 101 3.93 24.60 -14.58
N CYS A 102 4.21 25.39 -15.59
CA CYS A 102 3.63 26.71 -15.79
C CYS A 102 3.32 26.91 -17.29
N LEU A 103 2.09 27.31 -17.60
CA LEU A 103 1.62 27.64 -18.94
C LEU A 103 1.54 29.16 -19.07
N THR A 104 2.19 29.70 -20.10
CA THR A 104 2.24 31.15 -20.40
C THR A 104 1.92 31.41 -21.87
N ASP A 105 1.22 30.54 -22.54
CA ASP A 105 0.88 30.56 -23.95
C ASP A 105 -0.19 31.61 -24.31
N ARG A 106 -0.89 32.16 -23.30
CA ARG A 106 -1.88 33.24 -23.48
C ARG A 106 -1.35 34.56 -22.92
N PRO A 107 -1.42 35.66 -23.67
CA PRO A 107 -0.96 36.99 -23.18
C PRO A 107 -1.63 37.39 -21.87
N GLY A 108 -0.83 37.77 -20.88
CA GLY A 108 -1.32 38.21 -19.57
C GLY A 108 -1.90 37.13 -18.66
N VAL A 109 -1.76 35.84 -19.03
CA VAL A 109 -2.27 34.68 -18.27
C VAL A 109 -1.14 33.75 -17.90
N VAL A 110 -1.11 33.36 -16.62
CA VAL A 110 -0.20 32.34 -16.13
C VAL A 110 -1.03 31.30 -15.39
N LEU A 111 -0.96 30.04 -15.80
CA LEU A 111 -1.59 28.91 -15.15
C LEU A 111 -0.52 27.89 -14.77
N GLY A 112 -0.65 27.27 -13.61
CA GLY A 112 0.33 26.25 -13.27
C GLY A 112 -0.11 25.33 -12.14
N GLN A 113 0.75 24.38 -11.87
CA GLN A 113 0.55 23.39 -10.80
C GLN A 113 1.88 23.18 -10.06
N ARG A 114 1.80 23.18 -8.75
CA ARG A 114 2.92 22.87 -7.86
C ARG A 114 2.67 21.53 -7.18
N TYR A 115 3.73 20.75 -7.03
CA TYR A 115 3.76 19.56 -6.21
C TYR A 115 4.44 19.89 -4.88
N THR A 116 3.74 19.67 -3.79
CA THR A 116 4.28 19.91 -2.44
C THR A 116 4.07 18.69 -1.56
N PRO A 117 5.08 18.25 -0.80
CA PRO A 117 4.91 17.12 0.10
C PRO A 117 3.85 17.43 1.18
N VAL A 118 3.25 16.36 1.73
CA VAL A 118 2.57 16.45 3.03
C VAL A 118 3.60 16.71 4.12
N GLU A 119 3.21 17.31 5.23
CA GLU A 119 4.21 17.70 6.24
C GLU A 119 4.63 16.52 7.11
N ARG A 120 3.65 15.68 7.53
CA ARG A 120 3.87 14.56 8.43
C ARG A 120 3.19 13.31 7.93
N VAL A 121 3.89 12.17 8.04
CA VAL A 121 3.37 10.86 7.66
C VAL A 121 3.55 9.86 8.80
N GLY A 122 2.51 9.10 9.06
CA GLY A 122 2.53 7.94 9.94
C GLY A 122 2.63 6.65 9.13
N ILE A 123 3.58 5.79 9.45
CA ILE A 123 3.79 4.52 8.78
C ILE A 123 3.45 3.39 9.74
N CYS A 124 2.40 2.63 9.40
CA CYS A 124 2.05 1.42 10.12
C CYS A 124 2.89 0.25 9.63
N VAL A 125 3.58 -0.42 10.53
CA VAL A 125 4.37 -1.61 10.24
C VAL A 125 3.86 -2.75 11.11
N PRO A 126 3.50 -3.91 10.54
CA PRO A 126 3.16 -5.09 11.33
C PRO A 126 4.34 -5.51 12.24
N GLY A 127 4.03 -6.12 13.35
CA GLY A 127 5.04 -6.53 14.34
C GLY A 127 4.95 -8.00 14.69
N SER A 128 5.60 -8.37 15.80
CA SER A 128 5.72 -9.73 16.34
C SER A 128 4.58 -10.70 15.98
N PRO A 129 4.88 -11.99 15.67
CA PRO A 129 6.19 -12.61 15.81
C PRO A 129 7.16 -12.39 14.64
N VAL A 130 6.71 -11.77 13.54
CA VAL A 130 7.53 -11.54 12.33
C VAL A 130 7.97 -10.09 12.28
N ALA A 131 9.25 -9.84 12.00
CA ALA A 131 9.74 -8.50 11.71
C ALA A 131 9.53 -8.19 10.21
N PHE A 132 9.23 -6.93 9.89
CA PHE A 132 9.02 -6.46 8.52
C PHE A 132 9.96 -5.29 8.18
N PRO A 133 11.29 -5.51 8.13
CA PRO A 133 12.23 -4.46 7.74
C PRO A 133 12.00 -3.97 6.30
N SER A 134 11.56 -4.83 5.39
CA SER A 134 11.20 -4.47 4.01
C SER A 134 10.07 -3.44 3.97
N THR A 135 9.00 -3.62 4.75
CA THR A 135 7.88 -2.66 4.84
C THR A 135 8.34 -1.28 5.31
N ILE A 136 9.33 -1.22 6.20
CA ILE A 136 9.91 0.06 6.63
C ILE A 136 10.62 0.74 5.45
N LEU A 137 11.49 0.01 4.73
CA LEU A 137 12.18 0.56 3.55
C LEU A 137 11.19 1.03 2.49
N MET A 138 10.20 0.19 2.15
CA MET A 138 9.20 0.44 1.09
C MET A 138 8.28 1.64 1.38
N ASN A 139 8.06 1.97 2.64
CA ASN A 139 7.18 3.09 3.00
C ASN A 139 7.97 4.38 3.33
N VAL A 140 9.10 4.26 4.03
CA VAL A 140 9.88 5.44 4.46
C VAL A 140 10.63 6.09 3.28
N ILE A 141 11.24 5.27 2.38
CA ILE A 141 12.08 5.79 1.32
C ILE A 141 11.29 6.67 0.33
N PRO A 142 10.13 6.25 -0.24
CA PRO A 142 9.35 7.12 -1.12
C PRO A 142 8.83 8.37 -0.42
N ALA A 143 8.48 8.30 0.88
CA ALA A 143 8.11 9.48 1.67
C ALA A 143 9.28 10.48 1.78
N ARG A 144 10.50 10.00 1.97
CA ARG A 144 11.72 10.85 1.98
C ARG A 144 11.99 11.47 0.62
N ILE A 145 11.87 10.71 -0.47
CA ILE A 145 12.05 11.20 -1.85
C ILE A 145 11.02 12.28 -2.16
N ALA A 146 9.77 12.12 -1.71
CA ALA A 146 8.73 13.14 -1.84
C ALA A 146 9.04 14.45 -1.09
N GLY A 147 9.93 14.40 -0.08
CA GLY A 147 10.31 15.56 0.73
C GLY A 147 9.48 15.74 2.00
N VAL A 148 8.85 14.66 2.52
CA VAL A 148 8.13 14.68 3.81
C VAL A 148 9.09 15.08 4.93
N LYS A 149 8.68 16.06 5.76
CA LYS A 149 9.54 16.62 6.80
C LYS A 149 9.68 15.74 8.01
N GLU A 150 8.58 15.10 8.44
CA GLU A 150 8.54 14.23 9.63
C GLU A 150 7.85 12.92 9.30
N ILE A 151 8.58 11.82 9.49
CA ILE A 151 8.10 10.45 9.27
C ILE A 151 8.10 9.70 10.60
N ALA A 152 6.91 9.35 11.09
CA ALA A 152 6.69 8.59 12.30
C ALA A 152 6.32 7.13 11.97
N VAL A 153 7.14 6.20 12.40
CA VAL A 153 6.86 4.76 12.27
C VAL A 153 6.19 4.26 13.54
N VAL A 154 5.11 3.49 13.40
CA VAL A 154 4.46 2.76 14.50
C VAL A 154 4.53 1.27 14.22
N THR A 155 4.97 0.49 15.21
CA THR A 155 5.00 -0.97 15.15
C THR A 155 4.80 -1.55 16.55
N PRO A 156 4.00 -2.61 16.72
CA PRO A 156 3.76 -3.18 18.03
C PRO A 156 5.07 -3.73 18.63
N PRO A 157 5.31 -3.54 19.93
CA PRO A 157 6.42 -4.15 20.60
C PRO A 157 6.20 -5.65 20.83
N ASN A 158 7.27 -6.38 21.10
CA ASN A 158 7.16 -7.69 21.70
C ASN A 158 6.81 -7.60 23.20
N GLN A 159 6.57 -8.73 23.86
CA GLN A 159 6.21 -8.79 25.28
C GLN A 159 7.27 -8.17 26.22
N ASN A 160 8.52 -8.06 25.77
CA ASN A 160 9.59 -7.39 26.51
C ASN A 160 9.62 -5.86 26.30
N GLY A 161 8.66 -5.32 25.56
CA GLY A 161 8.57 -3.89 25.27
C GLY A 161 9.60 -3.40 24.24
N THR A 162 10.17 -4.29 23.42
CA THR A 162 11.18 -3.97 22.40
C THR A 162 10.68 -4.23 20.99
N ILE A 163 11.28 -3.56 20.02
CA ILE A 163 11.13 -3.82 18.58
C ILE A 163 12.33 -4.67 18.12
N SER A 164 12.15 -5.49 17.08
CA SER A 164 13.23 -6.30 16.54
C SER A 164 14.41 -5.43 16.07
N ALA A 165 15.62 -5.96 16.19
CA ALA A 165 16.83 -5.26 15.79
C ALA A 165 16.88 -5.01 14.27
N GLU A 166 16.36 -5.96 13.48
CA GLU A 166 16.28 -5.88 12.03
C GLU A 166 15.36 -4.73 11.58
N ALA A 167 14.19 -4.57 12.22
CA ALA A 167 13.28 -3.47 11.94
C ALA A 167 13.89 -2.12 12.30
N LEU A 168 14.55 -1.99 13.46
CA LEU A 168 15.22 -0.76 13.86
C LEU A 168 16.45 -0.44 12.98
N ALA A 169 17.15 -1.45 12.45
CA ALA A 169 18.20 -1.24 11.47
C ALA A 169 17.64 -0.68 10.14
N ALA A 170 16.50 -1.20 9.67
CA ALA A 170 15.82 -0.67 8.51
C ALA A 170 15.35 0.77 8.72
N VAL A 171 14.80 1.11 9.89
CA VAL A 171 14.45 2.49 10.27
C VAL A 171 15.66 3.43 10.10
N LYS A 172 16.82 3.02 10.60
CA LYS A 172 18.05 3.82 10.50
C LYS A 172 18.52 4.00 9.07
N ILE A 173 18.44 2.96 8.24
CA ILE A 173 18.84 3.00 6.81
C ILE A 173 17.85 3.84 6.00
N ALA A 174 16.54 3.65 6.20
CA ALA A 174 15.50 4.40 5.50
C ALA A 174 15.41 5.87 5.92
N GLY A 175 15.83 6.18 7.16
CA GLY A 175 15.88 7.55 7.69
C GLY A 175 14.54 8.05 8.23
N ALA A 176 13.74 7.21 8.91
CA ALA A 176 12.57 7.70 9.64
C ALA A 176 13.00 8.56 10.84
N ASP A 177 12.17 9.56 11.19
CA ASP A 177 12.53 10.53 12.24
C ASP A 177 12.19 10.02 13.62
N ARG A 178 11.04 9.34 13.77
CA ARG A 178 10.52 8.87 15.05
C ARG A 178 9.96 7.46 14.90
N VAL A 179 10.09 6.67 15.94
CA VAL A 179 9.56 5.29 16.01
C VAL A 179 8.83 5.11 17.33
N PHE A 180 7.63 4.55 17.27
CA PHE A 180 6.79 4.32 18.44
C PHE A 180 6.45 2.83 18.58
N LYS A 181 6.57 2.33 19.79
CA LYS A 181 6.28 0.95 20.21
C LYS A 181 4.79 0.77 20.46
N ILE A 182 3.99 0.99 19.43
CA ILE A 182 2.52 0.85 19.46
C ILE A 182 2.05 0.26 18.12
N GLY A 183 1.00 -0.57 18.16
CA GLY A 183 0.42 -1.19 16.97
C GLY A 183 -1.11 -1.13 16.97
N GLY A 184 -1.74 -1.83 16.03
CA GLY A 184 -3.19 -1.97 15.99
C GLY A 184 -3.98 -0.69 15.72
N ALA A 185 -5.28 -0.74 16.00
CA ALA A 185 -6.19 0.40 15.81
C ALA A 185 -5.84 1.60 16.68
N GLN A 186 -5.28 1.38 17.88
CA GLN A 186 -4.86 2.44 18.79
C GLN A 186 -3.68 3.25 18.23
N ALA A 187 -2.78 2.63 17.47
CA ALA A 187 -1.68 3.34 16.80
C ALA A 187 -2.21 4.24 15.67
N VAL A 188 -3.17 3.72 14.87
CA VAL A 188 -3.86 4.52 13.84
C VAL A 188 -4.59 5.71 14.47
N ALA A 189 -5.26 5.50 15.60
CA ALA A 189 -5.93 6.57 16.35
C ALA A 189 -4.92 7.64 16.82
N ALA A 190 -3.79 7.22 17.39
CA ALA A 190 -2.74 8.13 17.86
C ALA A 190 -2.16 8.98 16.72
N LEU A 191 -1.90 8.38 15.56
CA LEU A 191 -1.44 9.11 14.38
C LEU A 191 -2.51 10.06 13.83
N ALA A 192 -3.80 9.66 13.85
CA ALA A 192 -4.88 10.46 13.30
C ALA A 192 -5.25 11.67 14.16
N TYR A 193 -5.21 11.51 15.49
CA TYR A 193 -5.70 12.55 16.43
C TYR A 193 -4.57 13.29 17.15
N GLY A 194 -3.38 12.67 17.21
CA GLY A 194 -2.30 13.09 18.10
C GLY A 194 -2.58 12.65 19.56
N THR A 195 -1.52 12.47 20.32
CA THR A 195 -1.54 12.29 21.77
C THR A 195 -0.45 13.15 22.39
N GLU A 196 -0.20 13.00 23.69
CA GLU A 196 0.87 13.73 24.37
C GLU A 196 2.27 13.37 23.82
N THR A 197 2.43 12.12 23.36
CA THR A 197 3.72 11.60 22.86
C THR A 197 3.74 11.44 21.34
N VAL A 198 2.65 10.97 20.73
CA VAL A 198 2.57 10.66 19.29
C VAL A 198 2.04 11.88 18.53
N PRO A 199 2.78 12.39 17.53
CA PRO A 199 2.32 13.53 16.74
C PRO A 199 1.13 13.17 15.84
N GLN A 200 0.20 14.10 15.67
CA GLN A 200 -0.80 14.01 14.62
C GLN A 200 -0.11 14.13 13.25
N VAL A 201 -0.56 13.32 12.28
CA VAL A 201 -0.03 13.27 10.92
C VAL A 201 -1.07 13.67 9.87
N ASP A 202 -0.61 13.98 8.66
CA ASP A 202 -1.48 14.33 7.53
C ASP A 202 -1.92 13.09 6.75
N LYS A 203 -1.08 12.04 6.75
CA LYS A 203 -1.36 10.79 6.03
C LYS A 203 -0.84 9.58 6.81
N ILE A 204 -1.62 8.48 6.80
CA ILE A 204 -1.25 7.20 7.38
C ILE A 204 -1.12 6.17 6.26
N VAL A 205 0.04 5.54 6.16
CA VAL A 205 0.34 4.52 5.15
C VAL A 205 0.83 3.22 5.78
N GLY A 206 0.93 2.19 4.98
CA GLY A 206 1.45 0.89 5.38
C GLY A 206 0.37 -0.16 5.69
N PRO A 207 0.76 -1.44 5.59
CA PRO A 207 -0.12 -2.58 5.81
C PRO A 207 -0.46 -2.79 7.28
N GLY A 208 -1.51 -3.56 7.52
CA GLY A 208 -1.88 -4.00 8.85
C GLY A 208 -3.04 -4.98 8.80
N GLY A 209 -3.28 -5.71 9.90
CA GLY A 209 -4.41 -6.63 9.99
C GLY A 209 -5.77 -5.91 9.97
N VAL A 210 -6.85 -6.68 10.03
CA VAL A 210 -8.24 -6.21 9.89
C VAL A 210 -8.59 -5.00 10.80
N PHE A 211 -8.02 -4.92 11.99
CA PHE A 211 -8.24 -3.79 12.91
C PHE A 211 -7.56 -2.50 12.42
N VAL A 212 -6.36 -2.60 11.84
CA VAL A 212 -5.65 -1.45 11.26
C VAL A 212 -6.38 -0.96 10.01
N ALA A 213 -6.80 -1.88 9.14
CA ALA A 213 -7.57 -1.56 7.94
C ALA A 213 -8.90 -0.87 8.28
N ALA A 214 -9.65 -1.40 9.26
CA ALA A 214 -10.89 -0.80 9.73
C ALA A 214 -10.66 0.59 10.38
N ALA A 215 -9.57 0.74 11.14
CA ALA A 215 -9.21 2.02 11.74
C ALA A 215 -8.85 3.07 10.68
N LYS A 216 -8.01 2.72 9.69
CA LYS A 216 -7.68 3.60 8.56
C LYS A 216 -8.94 4.07 7.83
N ARG A 217 -9.87 3.15 7.52
CA ARG A 217 -11.15 3.48 6.90
C ARG A 217 -11.96 4.50 7.71
N LYS A 218 -11.98 4.36 9.05
CA LYS A 218 -12.77 5.24 9.93
C LYS A 218 -12.15 6.62 10.14
N VAL A 219 -10.85 6.76 10.05
CA VAL A 219 -10.16 8.06 10.20
C VAL A 219 -9.99 8.80 8.88
N PHE A 220 -10.26 8.15 7.74
CA PHE A 220 -10.20 8.79 6.43
C PHE A 220 -11.13 10.01 6.36
N GLY A 221 -10.60 11.12 5.87
CA GLY A 221 -11.28 12.42 5.87
C GLY A 221 -10.83 13.34 7.01
N GLN A 222 -10.38 12.79 8.16
CA GLN A 222 -9.64 13.53 9.17
C GLN A 222 -8.13 13.52 8.88
N VAL A 223 -7.63 12.39 8.43
CA VAL A 223 -6.29 12.14 7.94
C VAL A 223 -6.42 11.36 6.64
N ASP A 224 -5.49 11.56 5.71
CA ASP A 224 -5.47 10.77 4.48
C ASP A 224 -4.86 9.38 4.72
N ILE A 225 -5.17 8.42 3.86
CA ILE A 225 -4.61 7.07 3.89
C ILE A 225 -4.08 6.67 2.50
N ASP A 226 -3.21 5.66 2.44
CA ASP A 226 -2.79 5.04 1.18
C ASP A 226 -3.92 4.20 0.56
N MET A 227 -4.29 3.11 1.25
CA MET A 227 -5.31 2.17 0.81
C MET A 227 -5.89 1.39 2.00
N ILE A 228 -6.95 0.65 1.73
CA ILE A 228 -7.51 -0.34 2.66
C ILE A 228 -7.01 -1.70 2.19
N ALA A 229 -5.95 -2.20 2.82
CA ALA A 229 -5.38 -3.50 2.48
C ALA A 229 -6.20 -4.64 3.08
N GLY A 230 -6.47 -5.65 2.25
CA GLY A 230 -6.98 -6.95 2.64
C GLY A 230 -5.85 -7.98 2.79
N PRO A 231 -6.20 -9.28 2.89
CA PRO A 231 -5.23 -10.37 2.84
C PRO A 231 -4.45 -10.38 1.52
N SER A 232 -3.21 -10.82 1.58
CA SER A 232 -2.31 -10.87 0.43
C SER A 232 -2.74 -11.87 -0.64
N GLU A 233 -2.42 -11.59 -1.90
CA GLU A 233 -2.87 -12.34 -3.07
C GLU A 233 -1.77 -12.50 -4.10
N ILE A 234 -1.66 -13.72 -4.65
CA ILE A 234 -0.86 -13.98 -5.83
C ILE A 234 -1.70 -14.63 -6.92
N LEU A 235 -1.51 -14.21 -8.16
CA LEU A 235 -2.01 -14.88 -9.35
C LEU A 235 -0.84 -15.12 -10.31
N VAL A 236 -0.60 -16.40 -10.60
CA VAL A 236 0.41 -16.80 -11.58
C VAL A 236 -0.28 -17.18 -12.89
N VAL A 237 0.09 -16.51 -13.98
CA VAL A 237 -0.23 -16.94 -15.36
C VAL A 237 0.96 -17.73 -15.87
N ALA A 238 0.79 -19.02 -16.15
CA ALA A 238 1.88 -19.90 -16.58
C ALA A 238 1.52 -20.69 -17.83
N ASP A 239 2.46 -20.84 -18.77
CA ASP A 239 2.34 -21.73 -19.93
C ASP A 239 2.85 -23.16 -19.62
N GLY A 240 2.57 -24.11 -20.51
CA GLY A 240 2.95 -25.52 -20.34
C GLY A 240 4.45 -25.81 -20.29
N LYS A 241 5.32 -24.79 -20.43
CA LYS A 241 6.78 -24.92 -20.32
C LYS A 241 7.33 -24.46 -18.98
N SER A 242 6.48 -23.89 -18.14
CA SER A 242 6.87 -23.44 -16.80
C SER A 242 7.19 -24.64 -15.89
N ASP A 243 8.16 -24.47 -15.01
CA ASP A 243 8.54 -25.48 -14.05
C ASP A 243 7.45 -25.57 -12.94
N PRO A 244 6.79 -26.72 -12.78
CA PRO A 244 5.75 -26.86 -11.76
C PRO A 244 6.24 -26.60 -10.33
N ALA A 245 7.52 -26.90 -10.05
CA ALA A 245 8.09 -26.70 -8.72
C ALA A 245 8.30 -25.22 -8.40
N TRP A 246 8.62 -24.38 -9.39
CA TRP A 246 8.74 -22.94 -9.21
C TRP A 246 7.38 -22.30 -8.99
N VAL A 247 6.41 -22.61 -9.87
CA VAL A 247 5.03 -22.10 -9.74
C VAL A 247 4.41 -22.51 -8.39
N ALA A 248 4.65 -23.74 -7.94
CA ALA A 248 4.18 -24.19 -6.63
C ALA A 248 4.84 -23.40 -5.48
N ALA A 249 6.14 -23.10 -5.58
CA ALA A 249 6.83 -22.29 -4.58
C ALA A 249 6.27 -20.86 -4.51
N ASP A 250 5.97 -20.24 -5.66
CA ASP A 250 5.38 -18.90 -5.73
C ASP A 250 3.96 -18.86 -5.14
N LEU A 251 3.14 -19.88 -5.38
CA LEU A 251 1.82 -20.00 -4.75
C LEU A 251 1.92 -20.17 -3.23
N LEU A 252 2.91 -20.93 -2.76
CA LEU A 252 3.12 -21.20 -1.34
C LEU A 252 3.72 -20.01 -0.60
N SER A 253 4.58 -19.19 -1.26
CA SER A 253 5.13 -17.97 -0.65
C SER A 253 4.02 -17.04 -0.18
N GLN A 254 2.95 -16.94 -0.96
CA GLN A 254 1.80 -16.12 -0.59
C GLN A 254 0.86 -16.80 0.40
N ALA A 255 0.63 -18.12 0.24
CA ALA A 255 -0.27 -18.86 1.10
C ALA A 255 0.20 -18.90 2.56
N GLU A 256 1.52 -18.83 2.82
CA GLU A 256 2.06 -18.82 4.18
C GLU A 256 1.91 -17.50 4.94
N HIS A 257 1.52 -16.39 4.26
CA HIS A 257 1.36 -15.08 4.90
C HIS A 257 0.19 -15.06 5.89
N ASP A 258 -0.99 -15.53 5.47
CA ASP A 258 -2.20 -15.52 6.29
C ASP A 258 -3.18 -16.62 5.85
N ALA A 259 -4.01 -17.10 6.76
CA ALA A 259 -5.04 -18.11 6.46
C ALA A 259 -6.10 -17.63 5.44
N HIS A 260 -6.23 -16.32 5.24
CA HIS A 260 -7.13 -15.69 4.27
C HIS A 260 -6.44 -15.28 2.98
N ALA A 261 -5.12 -15.48 2.87
CA ALA A 261 -4.38 -15.21 1.64
C ALA A 261 -4.95 -16.01 0.46
N ALA A 262 -4.78 -15.52 -0.76
CA ALA A 262 -5.26 -16.20 -1.96
C ALA A 262 -4.11 -16.50 -2.92
N ALA A 263 -4.02 -17.76 -3.35
CA ALA A 263 -3.03 -18.23 -4.32
C ALA A 263 -3.74 -18.88 -5.51
N VAL A 264 -3.61 -18.26 -6.69
CA VAL A 264 -4.32 -18.65 -7.90
C VAL A 264 -3.34 -18.92 -9.02
N LEU A 265 -3.46 -20.09 -9.67
CA LEU A 265 -2.79 -20.38 -10.93
C LEU A 265 -3.80 -20.29 -12.08
N VAL A 266 -3.42 -19.61 -13.17
CA VAL A 266 -4.16 -19.64 -14.43
C VAL A 266 -3.23 -20.11 -15.54
N THR A 267 -3.60 -21.16 -16.25
CA THR A 267 -2.75 -21.77 -17.28
C THR A 267 -3.55 -22.24 -18.49
N ASP A 268 -2.93 -22.30 -19.65
CA ASP A 268 -3.46 -22.92 -20.85
C ASP A 268 -3.09 -24.41 -20.97
N SER A 269 -2.45 -24.98 -19.92
CA SER A 269 -1.92 -26.34 -19.92
C SER A 269 -2.50 -27.18 -18.78
N ARG A 270 -3.42 -28.08 -19.09
CA ARG A 270 -3.95 -29.05 -18.12
C ARG A 270 -2.85 -29.91 -17.47
N PRO A 271 -1.85 -30.42 -18.22
CA PRO A 271 -0.74 -31.15 -17.59
C PRO A 271 0.05 -30.33 -16.58
N LEU A 272 0.29 -29.02 -16.85
CA LEU A 272 0.95 -28.14 -15.89
C LEU A 272 0.08 -27.96 -14.62
N ALA A 273 -1.22 -27.74 -14.80
CA ALA A 273 -2.15 -27.59 -13.67
C ALA A 273 -2.09 -28.77 -12.69
N GLU A 274 -2.10 -30.00 -13.23
CA GLU A 274 -2.00 -31.24 -12.44
C GLU A 274 -0.61 -31.41 -11.79
N ALA A 275 0.46 -31.05 -12.51
CA ALA A 275 1.82 -31.11 -11.99
C ALA A 275 2.02 -30.11 -10.84
N VAL A 276 1.55 -28.85 -10.99
CA VAL A 276 1.62 -27.84 -9.93
C VAL A 276 0.79 -28.24 -8.71
N GLN A 277 -0.41 -28.79 -8.89
CA GLN A 277 -1.24 -29.29 -7.80
C GLN A 277 -0.47 -30.32 -6.94
N ASN A 278 0.21 -31.28 -7.59
CA ASN A 278 1.01 -32.30 -6.90
C ASN A 278 2.25 -31.68 -6.21
N GLU A 279 2.92 -30.72 -6.86
CA GLU A 279 4.08 -30.05 -6.30
C GLU A 279 3.72 -29.17 -5.08
N VAL A 280 2.59 -28.48 -5.09
CA VAL A 280 2.09 -27.75 -3.91
C VAL A 280 1.91 -28.67 -2.72
N GLU A 281 1.28 -29.85 -2.91
CA GLU A 281 1.10 -30.82 -1.84
C GLU A 281 2.44 -31.34 -1.30
N ARG A 282 3.38 -31.62 -2.20
CA ARG A 282 4.72 -32.07 -1.82
C ARG A 282 5.46 -31.01 -1.00
N GLN A 283 5.53 -29.77 -1.51
CA GLN A 283 6.30 -28.69 -0.88
C GLN A 283 5.66 -28.20 0.43
N LEU A 284 4.32 -28.21 0.52
CA LEU A 284 3.59 -27.84 1.72
C LEU A 284 4.03 -28.63 2.96
N THR A 285 4.49 -29.88 2.78
CA THR A 285 4.93 -30.72 3.91
C THR A 285 6.19 -30.19 4.60
N ASP A 286 7.02 -29.45 3.90
CA ASP A 286 8.32 -28.95 4.36
C ASP A 286 8.27 -27.51 4.91
N LEU A 287 7.11 -26.83 4.79
CA LEU A 287 6.97 -25.44 5.22
C LEU A 287 6.82 -25.31 6.75
N PRO A 288 7.58 -24.45 7.40
CA PRO A 288 7.42 -24.18 8.84
C PRO A 288 6.02 -23.65 9.20
N ARG A 289 5.39 -22.88 8.30
CA ARG A 289 4.04 -22.31 8.48
C ARG A 289 2.95 -23.11 7.75
N ARG A 290 3.15 -24.42 7.61
CA ARG A 290 2.26 -25.34 6.90
C ARG A 290 0.78 -25.16 7.25
N ASP A 291 0.44 -25.07 8.54
CA ASP A 291 -0.97 -25.01 8.97
C ASP A 291 -1.68 -23.75 8.46
N ILE A 292 -0.96 -22.65 8.33
CA ILE A 292 -1.48 -21.38 7.78
C ILE A 292 -1.64 -21.52 6.28
N ALA A 293 -0.59 -21.94 5.58
CA ALA A 293 -0.61 -22.12 4.13
C ALA A 293 -1.70 -23.12 3.70
N GLN A 294 -1.87 -24.22 4.44
CA GLN A 294 -2.91 -25.20 4.16
C GLN A 294 -4.32 -24.59 4.25
N LYS A 295 -4.61 -23.81 5.29
CA LYS A 295 -5.91 -23.14 5.44
C LYS A 295 -6.17 -22.14 4.32
N SER A 296 -5.15 -21.36 3.94
CA SER A 296 -5.21 -20.44 2.82
C SER A 296 -5.55 -21.15 1.52
N LEU A 297 -4.82 -22.24 1.19
CA LEU A 297 -5.03 -23.00 -0.04
C LEU A 297 -6.39 -23.72 -0.07
N GLU A 298 -6.87 -24.23 1.07
CA GLU A 298 -8.18 -24.88 1.18
C GLU A 298 -9.34 -23.88 0.99
N ALA A 299 -9.20 -22.68 1.52
CA ALA A 299 -10.23 -21.63 1.45
C ALA A 299 -10.21 -20.88 0.11
N ASN A 300 -9.03 -20.45 -0.34
CA ASN A 300 -8.86 -19.46 -1.41
C ASN A 300 -7.98 -19.95 -2.58
N GLY A 301 -7.28 -21.08 -2.44
CA GLY A 301 -6.43 -21.62 -3.51
C GLY A 301 -7.26 -22.12 -4.70
N LYS A 302 -6.86 -21.79 -5.94
CA LYS A 302 -7.56 -22.22 -7.16
C LYS A 302 -6.58 -22.38 -8.31
N ILE A 303 -6.86 -23.35 -9.18
CA ILE A 303 -6.17 -23.54 -10.46
C ILE A 303 -7.22 -23.44 -11.57
N LEU A 304 -7.01 -22.55 -12.52
CA LEU A 304 -7.88 -22.32 -13.66
C LEU A 304 -7.18 -22.75 -14.94
N VAL A 305 -7.85 -23.60 -15.74
CA VAL A 305 -7.37 -23.99 -17.06
C VAL A 305 -8.14 -23.21 -18.12
N THR A 306 -7.46 -22.42 -18.92
CA THR A 306 -8.03 -21.59 -19.99
C THR A 306 -7.65 -22.13 -21.37
N LYS A 307 -8.34 -21.66 -22.38
CA LYS A 307 -8.08 -22.06 -23.78
C LYS A 307 -6.74 -21.57 -24.33
N ASP A 308 -6.25 -20.42 -23.86
CA ASP A 308 -5.02 -19.76 -24.28
C ASP A 308 -4.54 -18.74 -23.22
N LEU A 309 -3.33 -18.23 -23.37
CA LEU A 309 -2.73 -17.25 -22.45
C LEU A 309 -3.45 -15.89 -22.47
N ALA A 310 -4.08 -15.50 -23.59
CA ALA A 310 -4.86 -14.25 -23.64
C ALA A 310 -6.11 -14.36 -22.73
N ALA A 311 -6.77 -15.52 -22.75
CA ALA A 311 -7.87 -15.81 -21.82
C ALA A 311 -7.39 -15.89 -20.36
N ALA A 312 -6.17 -16.38 -20.13
CA ALA A 312 -5.57 -16.39 -18.80
C ALA A 312 -5.34 -14.95 -18.26
N VAL A 313 -4.84 -14.04 -19.09
CA VAL A 313 -4.68 -12.62 -18.72
C VAL A 313 -6.05 -11.94 -18.52
N GLU A 314 -7.05 -12.27 -19.31
CA GLU A 314 -8.42 -11.75 -19.11
C GLU A 314 -8.99 -12.21 -17.76
N ALA A 315 -8.75 -13.47 -17.37
CA ALA A 315 -9.10 -13.97 -16.05
C ALA A 315 -8.37 -13.17 -14.94
N ALA A 316 -7.07 -12.94 -15.10
CA ALA A 316 -6.28 -12.12 -14.17
C ALA A 316 -6.84 -10.68 -14.07
N ASN A 317 -7.20 -10.05 -15.18
CA ASN A 317 -7.82 -8.71 -15.18
C ASN A 317 -9.15 -8.67 -14.42
N ARG A 318 -9.94 -9.73 -14.47
CA ARG A 318 -11.20 -9.85 -13.71
C ARG A 318 -10.95 -10.03 -12.22
N ILE A 319 -9.91 -10.77 -11.86
CA ILE A 319 -9.49 -10.97 -10.46
C ILE A 319 -8.89 -9.67 -9.92
N ALA A 320 -8.10 -8.97 -10.74
CA ALA A 320 -7.36 -7.78 -10.37
C ALA A 320 -6.47 -8.03 -9.13
N PRO A 321 -5.52 -8.98 -9.21
CA PRO A 321 -4.73 -9.44 -8.08
C PRO A 321 -3.75 -8.38 -7.59
N GLU A 322 -3.31 -8.54 -6.35
CA GLU A 322 -2.20 -7.80 -5.77
C GLU A 322 -0.90 -8.06 -6.54
N HIS A 323 -0.49 -9.32 -6.63
CA HIS A 323 0.68 -9.77 -7.38
C HIS A 323 0.24 -10.58 -8.60
N LEU A 324 0.72 -10.19 -9.78
CA LEU A 324 0.50 -10.91 -11.04
C LEU A 324 1.84 -11.38 -11.61
N GLU A 325 2.09 -12.68 -11.65
CA GLU A 325 3.24 -13.24 -12.36
C GLU A 325 2.84 -13.68 -13.77
N LEU A 326 3.62 -13.28 -14.77
CA LEU A 326 3.56 -13.77 -16.14
C LEU A 326 4.71 -14.75 -16.37
N CYS A 327 4.55 -15.98 -15.85
CA CYS A 327 5.55 -17.06 -15.92
C CYS A 327 5.52 -17.76 -17.28
N VAL A 328 5.87 -17.05 -18.33
CA VAL A 328 5.76 -17.47 -19.74
C VAL A 328 7.03 -17.14 -20.53
N ASP A 329 7.15 -17.66 -21.78
CA ASP A 329 8.31 -17.41 -22.66
C ASP A 329 8.44 -15.94 -23.08
N ASP A 330 7.32 -15.30 -23.44
CA ASP A 330 7.30 -13.89 -23.86
C ASP A 330 6.31 -13.08 -23.01
N PRO A 331 6.72 -12.66 -21.82
CA PRO A 331 5.85 -11.90 -20.92
C PRO A 331 5.57 -10.48 -21.44
N PHE A 332 6.46 -9.91 -22.26
CA PHE A 332 6.29 -8.58 -22.85
C PHE A 332 5.19 -8.55 -23.90
N ALA A 333 4.91 -9.66 -24.58
CA ALA A 333 3.77 -9.78 -25.50
C ALA A 333 2.42 -9.77 -24.75
N LEU A 334 2.39 -10.27 -23.50
CA LEU A 334 1.18 -10.29 -22.67
C LEU A 334 0.99 -9.03 -21.84
N LEU A 335 2.06 -8.33 -21.48
CA LEU A 335 2.00 -7.12 -20.63
C LEU A 335 1.01 -6.07 -21.13
N PRO A 336 0.88 -5.75 -22.44
CA PRO A 336 -0.12 -4.80 -22.93
C PRO A 336 -1.58 -5.23 -22.72
N LEU A 337 -1.84 -6.51 -22.45
CA LEU A 337 -3.17 -7.04 -22.19
C LEU A 337 -3.56 -6.92 -20.71
N VAL A 338 -2.58 -6.72 -19.82
CA VAL A 338 -2.81 -6.52 -18.38
C VAL A 338 -3.37 -5.13 -18.16
N LYS A 339 -4.50 -5.06 -17.44
CA LYS A 339 -5.20 -3.82 -17.10
C LYS A 339 -5.27 -3.58 -15.61
N ASN A 340 -5.41 -4.66 -14.84
CA ASN A 340 -5.71 -4.60 -13.42
C ASN A 340 -4.79 -5.57 -12.67
N ALA A 341 -3.71 -5.05 -12.11
CA ALA A 341 -2.83 -5.76 -11.18
C ALA A 341 -2.12 -4.74 -10.29
N GLY A 342 -1.81 -5.10 -9.05
CA GLY A 342 -1.02 -4.25 -8.18
C GLY A 342 0.43 -4.17 -8.66
N SER A 343 1.09 -5.31 -8.86
CA SER A 343 2.41 -5.41 -9.47
C SER A 343 2.45 -6.56 -10.49
N VAL A 344 3.28 -6.43 -11.54
CA VAL A 344 3.42 -7.44 -12.60
C VAL A 344 4.86 -7.93 -12.67
N PHE A 345 5.07 -9.23 -12.50
CA PHE A 345 6.35 -9.91 -12.51
C PHE A 345 6.53 -10.61 -13.85
N LEU A 346 7.60 -10.29 -14.57
CA LEU A 346 7.76 -10.66 -15.97
C LEU A 346 8.79 -11.78 -16.17
N GLY A 347 8.30 -12.94 -16.60
CA GLY A 347 9.14 -14.09 -16.95
C GLY A 347 9.41 -15.03 -15.78
N ARG A 348 9.95 -16.21 -16.11
CA ARG A 348 10.11 -17.35 -15.18
C ARG A 348 11.17 -17.14 -14.09
N HIS A 349 11.98 -16.10 -14.18
CA HIS A 349 13.05 -15.81 -13.23
C HIS A 349 12.74 -14.58 -12.35
N THR A 350 11.48 -14.19 -12.29
CA THR A 350 11.05 -13.01 -11.55
C THR A 350 9.94 -13.40 -10.58
N PRO A 351 10.29 -14.12 -9.49
CA PRO A 351 9.32 -14.51 -8.48
C PRO A 351 8.85 -13.28 -7.69
N GLU A 352 7.68 -13.36 -7.09
CA GLU A 352 7.08 -12.32 -6.25
C GLU A 352 8.04 -11.85 -5.14
N ALA A 353 8.72 -12.76 -4.48
CA ALA A 353 9.69 -12.45 -3.43
C ALA A 353 10.83 -11.49 -3.87
N LEU A 354 11.18 -11.48 -5.16
CA LEU A 354 12.14 -10.51 -5.70
C LEU A 354 11.60 -9.07 -5.56
N GLY A 355 10.32 -8.85 -5.85
CA GLY A 355 9.65 -7.56 -5.68
C GLY A 355 9.51 -7.17 -4.22
N ASP A 356 9.13 -8.10 -3.37
CA ASP A 356 8.91 -7.85 -1.96
C ASP A 356 10.15 -7.40 -1.20
N TYR A 357 11.32 -7.89 -1.61
CA TYR A 357 12.53 -7.67 -0.82
C TYR A 357 13.61 -6.86 -1.51
N PHE A 358 13.73 -6.91 -2.84
CA PHE A 358 14.98 -6.48 -3.45
C PHE A 358 14.88 -5.68 -4.77
N ALA A 359 13.86 -5.89 -5.63
CA ALA A 359 13.81 -5.29 -6.96
C ALA A 359 13.69 -3.77 -6.98
N GLY A 360 13.01 -3.18 -5.99
CA GLY A 360 12.86 -1.73 -5.87
C GLY A 360 11.45 -1.18 -6.03
N PRO A 361 10.60 -1.67 -6.96
CA PRO A 361 9.17 -1.32 -6.95
C PRO A 361 8.51 -1.63 -5.61
N ASN A 362 7.49 -0.83 -5.26
CA ASN A 362 6.86 -0.92 -3.94
C ASN A 362 6.02 -2.18 -3.77
N HIS A 363 6.11 -2.80 -2.61
CA HIS A 363 5.32 -3.97 -2.24
C HIS A 363 4.05 -3.65 -1.44
N THR A 364 3.80 -2.38 -1.11
CA THR A 364 2.52 -1.94 -0.54
C THR A 364 1.53 -1.78 -1.69
N LEU A 365 0.77 -2.83 -1.96
CA LEU A 365 -0.01 -3.01 -3.17
C LEU A 365 -1.51 -3.03 -2.88
N PRO A 366 -2.35 -2.66 -3.86
CA PRO A 366 -3.80 -2.78 -3.75
C PRO A 366 -4.22 -4.25 -3.76
N THR A 367 -4.98 -4.66 -2.75
CA THR A 367 -5.53 -6.00 -2.57
C THR A 367 -7.02 -6.04 -2.84
N SER A 368 -7.63 -7.21 -2.78
CA SER A 368 -9.10 -7.38 -2.81
C SER A 368 -9.76 -6.84 -4.08
N GLY A 369 -9.03 -6.94 -5.21
CA GLY A 369 -9.51 -6.46 -6.50
C GLY A 369 -9.51 -4.94 -6.66
N THR A 370 -8.94 -4.19 -5.70
CA THR A 370 -8.86 -2.73 -5.76
C THR A 370 -7.83 -2.23 -6.77
N ALA A 371 -6.98 -3.10 -7.32
CA ALA A 371 -6.09 -2.79 -8.43
C ALA A 371 -6.82 -2.28 -9.70
N ARG A 372 -8.15 -2.34 -9.73
CA ARG A 372 -8.99 -1.70 -10.75
C ARG A 372 -9.01 -0.17 -10.67
N PHE A 373 -8.70 0.41 -9.51
CA PHE A 373 -8.79 1.86 -9.28
C PHE A 373 -7.73 2.39 -8.30
N SER A 374 -6.93 1.50 -7.70
CA SER A 374 -5.83 1.85 -6.81
C SER A 374 -4.49 1.44 -7.42
N SER A 375 -3.42 2.10 -6.99
CA SER A 375 -2.05 1.86 -7.44
C SER A 375 -1.17 1.40 -6.28
N PRO A 376 0.02 0.82 -6.56
CA PRO A 376 1.06 0.64 -5.56
C PRO A 376 1.41 1.95 -4.86
N LEU A 377 1.85 1.87 -3.61
CA LEU A 377 2.38 3.03 -2.90
C LEU A 377 3.56 3.63 -3.68
N SER A 378 3.55 4.93 -3.84
CA SER A 378 4.50 5.66 -4.66
C SER A 378 4.85 7.01 -4.07
N VAL A 379 5.73 7.77 -4.72
CA VAL A 379 6.02 9.17 -4.35
C VAL A 379 4.75 10.03 -4.43
N ASP A 380 3.81 9.69 -5.32
CA ASP A 380 2.55 10.43 -5.50
C ASP A 380 1.67 10.43 -4.24
N ASP A 381 1.77 9.38 -3.42
CA ASP A 381 1.00 9.27 -2.18
C ASP A 381 1.42 10.29 -1.13
N PHE A 382 2.61 10.84 -1.25
CA PHE A 382 3.21 11.76 -0.29
C PHE A 382 3.25 13.21 -0.75
N VAL A 383 2.69 13.51 -1.93
CA VAL A 383 2.61 14.86 -2.48
C VAL A 383 1.17 15.27 -2.75
N LYS A 384 0.92 16.57 -2.61
CA LYS A 384 -0.35 17.19 -3.00
C LYS A 384 -0.12 18.20 -4.13
N LYS A 385 -1.13 18.37 -4.96
CA LYS A 385 -1.10 19.25 -6.13
C LYS A 385 -1.87 20.53 -5.82
N THR A 386 -1.23 21.69 -5.98
CA THR A 386 -1.88 22.98 -5.82
C THR A 386 -1.82 23.71 -7.14
N GLN A 387 -2.99 24.11 -7.65
CA GLN A 387 -3.10 24.95 -8.84
C GLN A 387 -2.92 26.41 -8.47
N PHE A 388 -2.29 27.19 -9.38
CA PHE A 388 -2.23 28.63 -9.28
C PHE A 388 -2.65 29.29 -10.59
N ILE A 389 -3.32 30.43 -10.46
CA ILE A 389 -3.92 31.17 -11.55
C ILE A 389 -3.53 32.61 -11.37
N TYR A 390 -2.96 33.23 -12.43
CA TYR A 390 -2.70 34.64 -12.49
C TYR A 390 -3.21 35.25 -13.81
N TYR A 391 -3.86 36.39 -13.71
CA TYR A 391 -4.32 37.18 -14.84
C TYR A 391 -3.87 38.64 -14.65
N THR A 392 -3.37 39.27 -15.73
CA THR A 392 -3.21 40.74 -15.73
C THR A 392 -4.57 41.42 -15.76
N ARG A 393 -4.61 42.71 -15.50
CA ARG A 393 -5.84 43.51 -15.56
C ARG A 393 -6.50 43.42 -16.94
N GLU A 394 -5.68 43.55 -18.00
CA GLU A 394 -6.13 43.50 -19.39
C GLU A 394 -6.72 42.14 -19.75
N ALA A 395 -6.04 41.06 -19.39
CA ALA A 395 -6.55 39.70 -19.63
C ALA A 395 -7.83 39.41 -18.85
N LEU A 396 -7.95 39.94 -17.62
CA LEU A 396 -9.19 39.83 -16.85
C LEU A 396 -10.32 40.66 -17.46
N ALA A 397 -10.03 41.87 -17.96
CA ALA A 397 -11.03 42.74 -18.60
C ALA A 397 -11.67 42.09 -19.83
N ASP A 398 -10.87 41.35 -20.62
CA ASP A 398 -11.40 40.56 -21.76
C ASP A 398 -12.25 39.39 -21.29
N ALA A 399 -11.92 38.74 -20.19
CA ALA A 399 -12.60 37.56 -19.67
C ALA A 399 -13.87 37.88 -18.83
N ALA A 400 -13.88 39.01 -18.12
CA ALA A 400 -14.88 39.32 -17.11
C ALA A 400 -16.34 39.33 -17.61
N PRO A 401 -16.67 39.84 -18.82
CA PRO A 401 -18.05 39.75 -19.33
C PRO A 401 -18.52 38.30 -19.50
N ARG A 402 -17.63 37.41 -19.95
CA ARG A 402 -17.96 35.99 -20.14
C ARG A 402 -18.09 35.26 -18.81
N ILE A 403 -17.27 35.59 -17.83
CA ILE A 403 -17.36 35.08 -16.46
C ILE A 403 -18.72 35.48 -15.86
N ALA A 404 -19.12 36.75 -16.05
CA ALA A 404 -20.36 37.30 -15.52
C ALA A 404 -21.58 36.61 -16.15
N ASP A 405 -21.63 36.49 -17.49
CA ASP A 405 -22.73 35.77 -18.19
C ASP A 405 -22.87 34.32 -17.72
N PHE A 406 -21.74 33.63 -17.53
CA PHE A 406 -21.74 32.25 -17.05
C PHE A 406 -22.28 32.14 -15.61
N ALA A 407 -21.76 32.99 -14.71
CA ALA A 407 -22.15 32.99 -13.30
C ALA A 407 -23.62 33.41 -13.10
N GLU A 408 -24.12 34.37 -13.89
CA GLU A 408 -25.53 34.79 -13.85
C GLU A 408 -26.48 33.69 -14.29
N ARG A 409 -26.12 32.91 -15.32
CA ARG A 409 -26.91 31.74 -15.77
C ARG A 409 -26.96 30.64 -14.71
N GLU A 410 -25.94 30.54 -13.86
CA GLU A 410 -25.94 29.65 -12.69
C GLU A 410 -26.67 30.26 -11.48
N GLY A 411 -27.14 31.51 -11.56
CA GLY A 411 -27.76 32.22 -10.45
C GLY A 411 -26.78 32.78 -9.42
N LEU A 412 -25.48 32.81 -9.75
CA LEU A 412 -24.39 33.21 -8.85
C LEU A 412 -23.95 34.67 -9.08
N HIS A 413 -24.84 35.62 -8.84
CA HIS A 413 -24.60 37.06 -9.08
C HIS A 413 -23.39 37.63 -8.33
N GLY A 414 -23.04 37.09 -7.14
CA GLY A 414 -21.83 37.47 -6.41
C GLY A 414 -20.55 37.15 -7.18
N HIS A 415 -20.49 36.01 -7.91
CA HIS A 415 -19.37 35.64 -8.76
C HIS A 415 -19.23 36.58 -9.96
N ALA A 416 -20.35 36.89 -10.64
CA ALA A 416 -20.38 37.87 -11.72
C ALA A 416 -19.82 39.23 -11.28
N ARG A 417 -20.33 39.72 -10.17
CA ARG A 417 -19.88 41.02 -9.58
C ARG A 417 -18.41 40.98 -9.18
N SER A 418 -17.92 39.89 -8.66
CA SER A 418 -16.50 39.72 -8.29
C SER A 418 -15.56 39.89 -9.48
N ALA A 419 -15.94 39.42 -10.68
CA ALA A 419 -15.15 39.57 -11.89
C ALA A 419 -15.25 41.01 -12.43
N LEU A 420 -16.46 41.54 -12.59
CA LEU A 420 -16.73 42.87 -13.20
C LEU A 420 -16.14 44.00 -12.39
N SER A 421 -16.25 44.00 -11.06
CA SER A 421 -15.76 45.08 -10.19
C SER A 421 -14.23 45.29 -10.24
N ARG A 422 -13.48 44.35 -10.75
CA ARG A 422 -12.02 44.47 -10.95
C ARG A 422 -11.62 45.12 -12.25
N THR A 423 -12.58 45.29 -13.14
CA THR A 423 -12.39 45.89 -14.48
C THR A 423 -12.99 47.29 -14.55
N GLU A 424 -13.84 47.68 -13.58
CA GLU A 424 -14.39 49.06 -13.47
C GLU A 424 -13.28 50.03 -13.11
N GLU A 425 -13.23 51.18 -13.79
CA GLU A 425 -12.39 52.30 -13.38
C GLU A 425 -12.95 52.85 -12.07
N LYS A 426 -12.15 52.82 -11.00
CA LYS A 426 -12.48 53.60 -9.82
C LYS A 426 -12.35 55.04 -10.23
N GLY A 427 -13.49 55.74 -10.42
CA GLY A 427 -13.47 57.23 -10.55
C GLY A 427 -12.69 57.81 -9.36
N GLU A 428 -11.75 58.67 -9.64
CA GLU A 428 -11.00 59.47 -8.69
C GLU A 428 -11.90 60.24 -7.74
#